data_337f792a60888ceb1593a3d04d6e03ee
#
_entry.id   337f792a60888ceb1593a3d04d6e03ee
#
_cell.length_a   1.000
_cell.length_b   1.000
_cell.length_c   1.000
_cell.angle_alpha   90.00
_cell.angle_beta   90.00
_cell.angle_gamma   90.00
#
_symmetry.space_group_name_H-M   'P 1'
#
loop_
_entity.id
_entity.type
_entity.pdbx_description
1 polymer ?
#
loop_
_entity_poly.entity_id
_entity_poly.type
_entity_poly.pdbx_seq_one_letter_code
_entity_poly.pdbx_strand_id
1 'polypeptide(L)' 'LAEYLRVIEIQKGLIQEQKKMIEYLEDHISKITDIISDI' A
#
# COMPACT_ATOMS: atom_id res chain seq x y z
N LEU A 1 7.73 3.26 28.51
CA LEU A 1 8.73 3.39 27.42
C LEU A 1 8.67 2.22 26.46
N ALA A 2 8.57 0.98 26.97
CA ALA A 2 8.48 -0.20 26.12
C ALA A 2 7.20 -0.22 25.28
N GLU A 3 6.09 0.24 25.85
CA GLU A 3 4.82 0.31 25.12
C GLU A 3 4.88 1.30 23.97
N TYR A 4 5.55 2.40 24.18
CA TYR A 4 5.68 3.43 23.15
C TYR A 4 6.45 2.88 21.95
N LEU A 5 7.54 2.18 22.20
CA LEU A 5 8.33 1.57 21.13
C LEU A 5 7.55 0.49 20.39
N ARG A 6 6.75 -0.28 21.13
CA ARG A 6 5.92 -1.32 20.53
C ARG A 6 4.88 -0.72 19.58
N VAL A 7 4.24 0.36 20.00
CA VAL A 7 3.25 1.05 19.16
C VAL A 7 3.89 1.55 17.88
N ILE A 8 5.08 2.12 17.98
CA ILE A 8 5.79 2.60 16.80
C ILE A 8 6.09 1.45 15.83
N GLU A 9 6.52 0.31 16.33
CA GLU A 9 6.82 -0.83 15.47
C GLU A 9 5.58 -1.38 14.79
N ILE A 10 4.46 -1.45 15.52
CA ILE A 10 3.19 -1.88 14.94
C ILE A 10 2.77 -0.94 13.83
N GLN A 11 2.87 0.37 14.06
CA GLN A 11 2.51 1.36 13.05
C GLN A 11 3.40 1.27 11.82
N LYS A 12 4.69 1.03 12.00
CA LYS A 12 5.60 0.84 10.87
C LYS A 12 5.18 -0.35 10.02
N GLY A 13 4.80 -1.44 10.67
CA GLY A 13 4.32 -2.62 9.97
C GLY A 13 3.06 -2.35 9.16
N LEU A 14 2.11 -1.62 9.75
CA LEU A 14 0.89 -1.25 9.06
C LEU A 14 1.16 -0.34 7.87
N ILE A 15 2.07 0.60 8.02
CA ILE A 15 2.45 1.51 6.93
C ILE A 15 3.04 0.71 5.77
N GLN A 16 3.89 -0.28 6.06
CA GLN A 16 4.47 -1.11 5.02
C GLN A 16 3.43 -1.92 4.27
N GLU A 17 2.45 -2.47 4.99
CA GLU A 17 1.37 -3.22 4.37
C GLU A 17 0.48 -2.32 3.52
N GLN A 18 0.17 -1.13 4.00
CA GLN A 18 -0.59 -0.16 3.24
C GLN A 18 0.13 0.26 1.98
N LYS A 19 1.44 0.40 2.07
CA LYS A 19 2.26 0.75 0.92
C LYS A 19 2.17 -0.31 -0.17
N LYS A 20 2.23 -1.58 0.21
CA LYS A 20 2.09 -2.69 -0.73
C LYS A 20 0.72 -2.70 -1.38
N MET A 21 -0.31 -2.42 -0.61
CA MET A 21 -1.67 -2.35 -1.13
C MET A 21 -1.83 -1.21 -2.13
N ILE A 22 -1.26 -0.06 -1.83
CA ILE A 22 -1.30 1.09 -2.73
C ILE A 22 -0.60 0.76 -4.05
N GLU A 23 0.56 0.12 -4.00
CA GLU A 23 1.29 -0.29 -5.19
C GLU A 23 0.48 -1.27 -6.02
N TYR A 24 -0.17 -2.22 -5.37
CA TYR A 24 -1.04 -3.19 -6.04
C TYR A 24 -2.19 -2.49 -6.75
N LEU A 25 -2.85 -1.55 -6.07
CA LEU A 25 -3.98 -0.82 -6.64
C LEU A 25 -3.55 0.08 -7.79
N GLU A 26 -2.41 0.72 -7.68
CA GLU A 26 -1.87 1.56 -8.75
C GLU A 26 -1.60 0.73 -10.01
N ASP A 27 -1.00 -0.46 -9.82
CA ASP A 27 -0.74 -1.36 -10.94
C ASP A 27 -2.04 -1.82 -11.58
N HIS A 28 -3.04 -2.13 -10.77
CA HIS A 28 -4.35 -2.55 -11.24
C HIS A 28 -5.03 -1.45 -12.06
N ILE A 29 -4.98 -0.23 -11.55
CA ILE A 29 -5.55 0.94 -12.25
C ILE A 29 -4.82 1.17 -13.57
N SER A 30 -3.51 1.03 -13.59
CA SER A 30 -2.72 1.18 -14.79
C SER A 30 -3.15 0.18 -15.87
N LYS A 31 -3.38 -1.06 -15.48
CA LYS A 31 -3.82 -2.10 -16.42
C LYS A 31 -5.20 -1.81 -16.97
N ILE A 32 -6.12 -1.35 -16.12
CA ILE A 32 -7.45 -0.99 -16.54
C ILE A 32 -7.40 0.19 -17.51
N THR A 33 -6.58 1.17 -17.21
CA THR A 33 -6.41 2.35 -18.05
C THR A 33 -5.88 1.96 -19.44
N ASP A 34 -4.94 1.03 -19.50
CA ASP A 34 -4.41 0.53 -20.77
C ASP A 34 -5.48 -0.16 -21.59
N ILE A 35 -6.34 -0.95 -20.94
CA ILE A 35 -7.45 -1.61 -21.62
C ILE A 35 -8.42 -0.59 -22.19
N ILE A 36 -8.75 0.43 -21.42
CA ILE A 36 -9.66 1.48 -21.85
C ILE A 36 -9.07 2.27 -23.00
N SER A 37 -7.77 2.52 -22.97
CA SER A 37 -7.09 3.27 -24.03
C SER A 37 -7.10 2.54 -25.35
N ASP A 38 -7.17 1.22 -25.35
CA ASP A 38 -7.21 0.41 -26.57
C ASP A 38 -8.59 0.40 -27.23
N ILE A 39 -9.58 0.84 -26.50
CA ILE A 39 -10.95 0.94 -27.02
C ILE A 39 -11.15 2.26 -27.74
#